data_32126512fc694d74c217a737cc13075c
#
_entry.id   32126512fc694d74c217a737cc13075c
#
_cell.length_a   1.000
_cell.length_b   1.000
_cell.length_c   1.000
_cell.angle_alpha   90.00
_cell.angle_beta   90.00
_cell.angle_gamma   90.00
#
_symmetry.space_group_name_H-M   'P 1'
#
loop_
_entity.id
_entity.type
_entity.pdbx_description
1 polymer ?
#
loop_
_entity_poly.entity_id
_entity_poly.type
_entity_poly.pdbx_seq_one_letter_code
_entity_poly.pdbx_strand_id
1 'polypeptide(L)'
;MAKKAAPAADTSLRQWLLTDRSTRRLRKQIKRAERQGATKKELQEMTKQYAADTLLRKTHPTAAAIVYAVLESTKWAGIVNAILAG
;
A
#
# COMPACT_ATOMS: atom_id res chain seq x y z
N MET A 1 13.01 14.73 21.99
CA MET A 1 12.68 14.30 21.47
C MET A 1 12.03 14.48 20.78
N ALA A 2 12.49 14.72 20.56
CA ALA A 2 11.59 14.99 19.83
C ALA A 2 10.64 14.15 19.52
N LYS A 3 10.24 14.22 19.99
CA LYS A 3 9.45 13.46 19.57
C LYS A 3 8.99 13.72 18.41
N LYS A 4 9.14 13.30 18.19
CA LYS A 4 8.76 13.54 16.92
C LYS A 4 7.32 13.25 16.65
N ALA A 5 6.75 13.96 15.69
CA ALA A 5 5.36 13.73 15.33
C ALA A 5 5.15 12.30 14.88
N ALA A 6 3.94 11.83 14.97
CA ALA A 6 3.59 10.54 14.43
C ALA A 6 3.88 10.52 12.92
N PRO A 7 4.26 9.35 12.37
CA PRO A 7 4.50 9.25 10.94
C PRO A 7 3.25 9.62 10.14
N ALA A 8 3.45 10.15 8.97
CA ALA A 8 2.34 10.41 8.07
C ALA A 8 1.64 9.11 7.75
N ALA A 9 0.34 9.19 7.47
CA ALA A 9 -0.45 8.00 7.18
C ALA A 9 0.12 7.20 6.01
N ASP A 10 0.61 7.88 4.98
CA ASP A 10 1.19 7.18 3.83
C ASP A 10 2.50 6.48 4.20
N THR A 11 3.26 7.01 5.16
CA THR A 11 4.47 6.36 5.63
C THR A 11 4.13 5.05 6.35
N SER A 12 3.09 5.08 7.19
CA SER A 12 2.65 3.89 7.91
C SER A 12 2.10 2.85 6.94
N LEU A 13 1.34 3.29 5.96
CA LEU A 13 0.80 2.41 4.94
C LEU A 13 1.92 1.78 4.13
N ARG A 14 2.90 2.57 3.74
CA ARG A 14 4.06 2.10 2.99
C ARG A 14 4.82 1.04 3.79
N GLN A 15 5.08 1.31 5.06
CA GLN A 15 5.80 0.37 5.90
C GLN A 15 5.05 -0.96 6.03
N TRP A 16 3.75 -0.88 6.23
CA TRP A 16 2.92 -2.07 6.32
C TRP A 16 3.02 -2.89 5.04
N LEU A 17 2.86 -2.25 3.89
CA LEU A 17 2.90 -2.96 2.61
C LEU A 17 4.26 -3.55 2.29
N LEU A 18 5.34 -2.92 2.76
CA LEU A 18 6.69 -3.35 2.44
C LEU A 18 7.27 -4.36 3.42
N THR A 19 6.84 -4.34 4.67
CA THR A 19 7.52 -5.12 5.70
C THR A 19 6.64 -6.09 6.46
N ASP A 20 5.33 -5.90 6.47
CA ASP A 20 4.48 -6.73 7.28
C ASP A 20 4.36 -8.14 6.69
N ARG A 21 4.31 -9.12 7.60
CA ARG A 21 4.18 -10.50 7.20
C ARG A 21 2.87 -10.75 6.45
N SER A 22 1.80 -10.07 6.84
CA SER A 22 0.50 -10.28 6.22
C SER A 22 0.44 -9.81 4.77
N THR A 23 1.38 -8.94 4.35
CA THR A 23 1.41 -8.44 2.97
C THR A 23 2.43 -9.16 2.09
N ARG A 24 3.06 -10.19 2.61
CA ARG A 24 4.09 -10.92 1.87
C ARG A 24 3.55 -11.50 0.56
N ARG A 25 2.36 -12.05 0.60
CA ARG A 25 1.75 -12.62 -0.60
C ARG A 25 1.52 -11.56 -1.66
N LEU A 26 1.07 -10.38 -1.25
CA LEU A 26 0.90 -9.27 -2.19
C LEU A 26 2.22 -8.93 -2.87
N ARG A 27 3.30 -8.81 -2.10
CA ARG A 27 4.60 -8.47 -2.67
C ARG A 27 5.04 -9.51 -3.69
N LYS A 28 4.80 -10.79 -3.42
CA LYS A 28 5.12 -11.85 -4.37
C LYS A 28 4.28 -11.74 -5.64
N GLN A 29 3.00 -11.42 -5.49
CA GLN A 29 2.11 -11.26 -6.62
C GLN A 29 2.53 -10.07 -7.51
N ILE A 30 2.95 -8.98 -6.90
CA ILE A 30 3.40 -7.80 -7.63
C ILE A 30 4.65 -8.15 -8.44
N LYS A 31 5.62 -8.84 -7.83
CA LYS A 31 6.83 -9.22 -8.53
C LYS A 31 6.54 -10.18 -9.69
N ARG A 32 5.62 -11.12 -9.47
CA ARG A 32 5.23 -12.07 -10.52
C ARG A 32 4.55 -11.36 -11.67
N ALA A 33 3.62 -10.45 -11.37
CA ALA A 33 2.91 -9.71 -12.41
C ALA A 33 3.87 -8.87 -13.24
N GLU A 34 4.85 -8.25 -12.59
CA GLU A 34 5.84 -7.45 -13.29
C GLU A 34 6.63 -8.32 -14.28
N ARG A 35 7.02 -9.51 -13.85
CA ARG A 35 7.74 -10.44 -14.73
C ARG A 35 6.87 -10.93 -15.88
N GLN A 36 5.55 -10.92 -15.70
CA GLN A 36 4.62 -11.32 -16.75
C GLN A 36 4.23 -10.17 -17.67
N GLY A 37 4.85 -9.00 -17.50
CA GLY A 37 4.63 -7.88 -18.40
C GLY A 37 3.64 -6.84 -17.94
N ALA A 38 3.18 -6.90 -16.69
CA ALA A 38 2.26 -5.90 -16.18
C ALA A 38 2.91 -4.52 -16.17
N THR A 39 2.14 -3.50 -16.51
CA THR A 39 2.64 -2.13 -16.51
C THR A 39 2.73 -1.61 -15.08
N LYS A 40 3.50 -0.54 -14.90
CA LYS A 40 3.58 0.11 -13.58
C LYS A 40 2.21 0.53 -13.08
N LYS A 41 1.37 1.03 -13.97
CA LYS A 41 0.02 1.44 -13.61
C LYS A 41 -0.79 0.26 -13.09
N GLU A 42 -0.70 -0.88 -13.76
CA GLU A 42 -1.39 -2.09 -13.32
C GLU A 42 -0.91 -2.54 -11.95
N LEU A 43 0.40 -2.48 -11.71
CA LEU A 43 0.96 -2.86 -10.42
C LEU A 43 0.50 -1.92 -9.32
N GLN A 44 0.40 -0.62 -9.61
CA GLN A 44 -0.12 0.35 -8.66
C GLN A 44 -1.58 0.05 -8.33
N GLU A 45 -2.39 -0.28 -9.32
CA GLU A 45 -3.80 -0.61 -9.10
C GLU A 45 -3.95 -1.86 -8.24
N MET A 46 -3.15 -2.88 -8.49
CA MET A 46 -3.17 -4.10 -7.69
C MET A 46 -2.85 -3.79 -6.22
N THR A 47 -1.82 -2.98 -5.99
CA THR A 47 -1.40 -2.64 -4.64
C THR A 47 -2.46 -1.80 -3.93
N LYS A 48 -3.00 -0.80 -4.63
CA LYS A 48 -4.03 0.06 -4.09
C LYS A 48 -5.30 -0.74 -3.77
N GLN A 49 -5.69 -1.64 -4.66
CA GLN A 49 -6.88 -2.46 -4.46
C GLN A 49 -6.73 -3.36 -3.24
N TYR A 50 -5.56 -3.96 -3.09
CA TYR A 50 -5.30 -4.80 -1.92
C TYR A 50 -5.40 -3.99 -0.63
N ALA A 51 -4.78 -2.81 -0.61
CA ALA A 51 -4.82 -1.96 0.57
C ALA A 51 -6.26 -1.53 0.88
N ALA A 52 -7.01 -1.15 -0.15
CA ALA A 52 -8.40 -0.73 0.04
C ALA A 52 -9.23 -1.87 0.62
N ASP A 53 -9.14 -3.06 0.03
CA ASP A 53 -9.90 -4.21 0.49
C ASP A 53 -9.58 -4.55 1.94
N THR A 54 -8.30 -4.57 2.28
CA THR A 54 -7.86 -4.96 3.61
C THR A 54 -8.26 -3.94 4.65
N LEU A 55 -8.03 -2.66 4.37
CA LEU A 55 -8.30 -1.60 5.34
C LEU A 55 -9.79 -1.35 5.52
N LEU A 56 -10.55 -1.38 4.44
CA LEU A 56 -11.98 -1.12 4.52
C LEU A 56 -12.73 -2.24 5.23
N ARG A 57 -12.23 -3.45 5.14
CA ARG A 57 -12.81 -4.58 5.84
C ARG A 57 -12.81 -4.40 7.35
N LYS A 58 -11.77 -3.75 7.87
CA LYS A 58 -11.58 -3.56 9.31
C LYS A 58 -11.99 -2.18 9.79
N THR A 59 -12.48 -1.34 8.89
CA THR A 59 -12.75 0.06 9.21
C THR A 59 -14.24 0.27 9.36
N HIS A 60 -14.64 0.97 10.42
CA HIS A 60 -16.01 1.35 10.61
C HIS A 60 -16.47 2.23 9.43
N PRO A 61 -17.72 2.06 8.96
CA PRO A 61 -18.19 2.84 7.81
C PRO A 61 -18.01 4.34 7.93
N THR A 62 -18.13 4.90 9.13
CA THR A 62 -17.96 6.33 9.32
C THR A 62 -16.52 6.78 9.10
N ALA A 63 -15.56 5.87 9.24
CA ALA A 63 -14.16 6.17 9.02
C ALA A 63 -13.69 5.83 7.61
N ALA A 64 -14.55 5.26 6.78
CA ALA A 64 -14.16 4.84 5.44
C ALA A 64 -13.68 6.02 4.59
N ALA A 65 -14.29 7.20 4.77
CA ALA A 65 -13.88 8.38 4.01
C ALA A 65 -12.43 8.76 4.31
N ILE A 66 -11.99 8.57 5.56
CA ILE A 66 -10.60 8.85 5.93
C ILE A 66 -9.67 7.88 5.23
N VAL A 67 -10.06 6.60 5.18
CA VAL A 67 -9.26 5.59 4.47
C VAL A 67 -9.15 5.94 3.00
N TYR A 68 -10.26 6.29 2.35
CA TYR A 68 -10.23 6.67 0.95
C TYR A 68 -9.33 7.87 0.72
N ALA A 69 -9.38 8.87 1.60
CA ALA A 69 -8.53 10.06 1.46
C ALA A 69 -7.05 9.68 1.54
N VAL A 70 -6.70 8.80 2.46
CA VAL A 70 -5.32 8.32 2.57
C VAL A 70 -4.90 7.57 1.31
N LEU A 71 -5.76 6.70 0.81
CA LEU A 71 -5.45 5.92 -0.40
C LEU A 71 -5.26 6.83 -1.61
N GLU A 72 -6.08 7.87 -1.73
CA GLU A 72 -5.97 8.79 -2.86
C GLU A 72 -4.72 9.66 -2.80
N SER A 73 -4.24 9.96 -1.61
CA SER A 73 -3.05 10.80 -1.45
C SER A 73 -1.75 10.02 -1.42
N THR A 74 -1.82 8.70 -1.41
CA THR A 74 -0.63 7.86 -1.33
C THR A 74 0.10 7.80 -2.66
N LYS A 75 1.43 7.82 -2.59
CA LYS A 75 2.27 7.73 -3.79
C LYS A 75 2.55 6.27 -4.11
N TRP A 76 1.63 5.66 -4.82
CA TRP A 76 1.70 4.23 -5.11
C TRP A 76 2.90 3.83 -5.95
N ALA A 77 3.37 4.72 -6.84
CA ALA A 77 4.53 4.43 -7.66
C ALA A 77 5.77 4.13 -6.81
N GLY A 78 5.98 4.92 -5.76
CA GLY A 78 7.10 4.71 -4.87
C GLY A 78 7.01 3.39 -4.13
N ILE A 79 5.81 3.02 -3.69
CA ILE A 79 5.59 1.77 -2.99
C ILE A 79 5.87 0.58 -3.92
N VAL A 80 5.32 0.63 -5.14
CA VAL A 80 5.55 -0.44 -6.11
C VAL A 80 7.03 -0.59 -6.42
N ASN A 81 7.71 0.53 -6.65
CA ASN A 81 9.16 0.49 -6.92
C ASN A 81 9.92 -0.15 -5.76
N ALA A 82 9.55 0.17 -4.53
CA ALA A 82 10.19 -0.42 -3.36
C ALA A 82 9.92 -1.93 -3.25
N ILE A 83 8.70 -2.35 -3.58
CA ILE A 83 8.38 -3.78 -3.59
C ILE A 83 9.24 -4.50 -4.62
N LEU A 84 9.37 -3.93 -5.81
CA LEU A 84 10.13 -4.56 -6.88
C LEU A 84 11.63 -4.61 -6.58
N ALA A 85 12.12 -3.64 -5.82
CA ALA A 85 13.53 -3.58 -5.45
C ALA A 85 13.89 -4.55 -4.33
N GLY A 86 12.94 -4.96 -3.55
CA GLY A 86 13.16 -5.87 -2.41
C GLY A 86 13.10 -7.37 -2.79
#